data_ec30cba98059562178410caf63a2d390
#
_entry.id   ec30cba98059562178410caf63a2d390
#
_cell.length_a   1.000
_cell.length_b   1.000
_cell.length_c   1.000
_cell.angle_alpha   90.00
_cell.angle_beta   90.00
_cell.angle_gamma   90.00
#
_symmetry.space_group_name_H-M   'P 1'
#
loop_
_entity.id
_entity.type
_entity.pdbx_description
1 polymer ?
#
loop_
_entity_poly.entity_id
_entity_poly.type
_entity_poly.pdbx_seq_one_letter_code
_entity_poly.pdbx_strand_id
1 'polypeptide(L)'
;MKVVPVLFAILLLTTPFAHARGYEAKKNVGGYEVVFRIDKNPPVLGDNQIEVEIRDATGKMVTDAEVLINYYMPPMPRMAPMNYKVDAKLNGESYRAKMVLIMSGPWAIITKISHQGKRHTLKVSIDVP
;
A
#
# COMPACT_ATOMS: atom_id res chain seq x y z
N MET A 1 -20.69 59.52 3.10
CA MET A 1 -20.84 58.21 3.75
C MET A 1 -19.80 57.26 3.17
N LYS A 2 -18.88 56.84 3.95
CA LYS A 2 -17.88 55.87 3.53
C LYS A 2 -18.37 54.48 3.90
N VAL A 3 -18.62 53.65 2.93
CA VAL A 3 -18.92 52.24 3.12
C VAL A 3 -17.58 51.52 3.37
N VAL A 4 -17.37 51.02 4.54
CA VAL A 4 -16.22 50.20 4.85
C VAL A 4 -16.55 48.78 4.39
N PRO A 5 -15.81 48.21 3.42
CA PRO A 5 -16.03 46.81 3.09
C PRO A 5 -15.56 45.98 4.27
N VAL A 6 -16.48 45.28 4.86
CA VAL A 6 -16.12 44.23 5.82
C VAL A 6 -15.50 43.09 5.04
N LEU A 7 -14.19 43.01 5.12
CA LEU A 7 -13.47 41.87 4.55
C LEU A 7 -13.74 40.67 5.46
N PHE A 8 -14.70 39.84 5.05
CA PHE A 8 -14.87 38.53 5.67
C PHE A 8 -13.69 37.67 5.26
N ALA A 9 -12.66 37.62 6.06
CA ALA A 9 -11.63 36.61 5.93
C ALA A 9 -12.28 35.28 6.30
N ILE A 10 -12.71 34.54 5.29
CA ILE A 10 -13.07 33.13 5.45
C ILE A 10 -11.76 32.40 5.73
N LEU A 11 -11.46 32.23 7.00
CA LEU A 11 -10.40 31.33 7.44
C LEU A 11 -10.88 29.92 7.10
N LEU A 12 -10.50 29.44 5.92
CA LEU A 12 -10.61 28.05 5.58
C LEU A 12 -9.71 27.27 6.54
N LEU A 13 -10.27 26.87 7.65
CA LEU A 13 -9.70 25.85 8.51
C LEU A 13 -9.74 24.56 7.71
N THR A 14 -8.68 24.34 6.92
CA THR A 14 -8.39 23.00 6.44
C THR A 14 -7.98 22.17 7.64
N THR A 15 -8.96 21.53 8.27
CA THR A 15 -8.66 20.48 9.24
C THR A 15 -7.95 19.39 8.47
N PRO A 16 -6.69 19.07 8.77
CA PRO A 16 -6.10 17.88 8.20
C PRO A 16 -6.93 16.71 8.71
N PHE A 17 -7.52 15.98 7.80
CA PHE A 17 -8.12 14.69 8.12
C PHE A 17 -7.02 13.82 8.72
N ALA A 18 -7.02 13.63 10.01
CA ALA A 18 -6.21 12.62 10.66
C ALA A 18 -6.80 11.25 10.30
N HIS A 19 -6.50 10.79 9.10
CA HIS A 19 -6.72 9.39 8.80
C HIS A 19 -5.86 8.57 9.76
N ALA A 20 -6.45 7.58 10.43
CA ALA A 20 -5.68 6.52 11.04
C ALA A 20 -4.76 5.99 9.95
N ARG A 21 -3.50 6.40 10.00
CA ARG A 21 -2.56 6.16 8.92
C ARG A 21 -2.12 4.72 8.98
N GLY A 22 -2.53 3.95 8.00
CA GLY A 22 -1.92 2.70 7.69
C GLY A 22 -0.46 2.89 7.26
N TYR A 23 0.20 1.80 7.00
CA TYR A 23 1.53 1.80 6.43
C TYR A 23 1.47 2.19 4.94
N GLU A 24 2.37 3.04 4.49
CA GLU A 24 2.48 3.43 3.09
C GLU A 24 3.92 3.41 2.62
N ALA A 25 4.17 2.78 1.47
CA ALA A 25 5.44 2.82 0.77
C ALA A 25 5.20 3.19 -0.69
N LYS A 26 5.94 4.18 -1.17
CA LYS A 26 5.85 4.68 -2.53
C LYS A 26 7.20 4.51 -3.21
N LYS A 27 7.22 3.82 -4.36
CA LYS A 27 8.45 3.56 -5.13
C LYS A 27 8.21 3.65 -6.62
N ASN A 28 9.26 4.06 -7.35
CA ASN A 28 9.31 3.97 -8.80
C ASN A 28 9.98 2.65 -9.19
N VAL A 29 9.28 1.84 -9.96
CA VAL A 29 9.75 0.52 -10.38
C VAL A 29 9.49 0.39 -11.88
N GLY A 30 10.56 0.28 -12.68
CA GLY A 30 10.44 0.06 -14.13
C GLY A 30 9.62 1.10 -14.88
N GLY A 31 9.64 2.37 -14.44
CA GLY A 31 8.84 3.45 -15.03
C GLY A 31 7.44 3.58 -14.46
N TYR A 32 7.04 2.70 -13.57
CA TYR A 32 5.78 2.78 -12.85
C TYR A 32 5.98 3.41 -11.47
N GLU A 33 5.03 4.24 -11.06
CA GLU A 33 4.90 4.68 -9.67
C GLU A 33 3.98 3.70 -8.95
N VAL A 34 4.50 3.01 -7.94
CA VAL A 34 3.76 2.02 -7.16
C VAL A 34 3.58 2.53 -5.75
N VAL A 35 2.35 2.59 -5.29
CA VAL A 35 2.01 2.92 -3.90
C VAL A 35 1.45 1.67 -3.25
N PHE A 36 2.15 1.20 -2.22
CA PHE A 36 1.77 0.05 -1.43
C PHE A 36 1.25 0.52 -0.07
N ARG A 37 0.06 0.08 0.31
CA ARG A 37 -0.55 0.44 1.59
C ARG A 37 -1.01 -0.79 2.36
N ILE A 38 -0.87 -0.71 3.67
CA ILE A 38 -1.53 -1.64 4.61
C ILE A 38 -2.45 -0.80 5.47
N ASP A 39 -3.67 -1.26 5.71
CA ASP A 39 -4.71 -0.53 6.45
C ASP A 39 -4.34 -0.24 7.91
N LYS A 40 -3.43 -1.02 8.49
CA LYS A 40 -2.99 -0.90 9.87
C LYS A 40 -1.49 -0.66 9.98
N ASN A 41 -1.10 0.23 10.87
CA ASN A 41 0.30 0.52 11.18
C ASN A 41 0.47 0.73 12.70
N PRO A 42 1.13 -0.21 13.38
CA PRO A 42 1.75 -1.42 12.82
C PRO A 42 0.73 -2.45 12.33
N PRO A 43 1.13 -3.34 11.40
CA PRO A 43 0.29 -4.47 11.04
C PRO A 43 -0.01 -5.36 12.24
N VAL A 44 -1.13 -6.04 12.22
CA VAL A 44 -1.59 -6.85 13.35
C VAL A 44 -1.57 -8.34 13.03
N LEU A 45 -1.58 -9.15 14.07
CA LEU A 45 -1.90 -10.57 13.92
C LEU A 45 -3.33 -10.71 13.40
N GLY A 46 -3.55 -11.63 12.47
CA GLY A 46 -4.82 -11.80 11.79
C GLY A 46 -4.88 -11.00 10.49
N ASP A 47 -6.04 -10.42 10.22
CA ASP A 47 -6.34 -9.80 8.93
C ASP A 47 -5.77 -8.40 8.79
N ASN A 48 -5.03 -8.19 7.70
CA ASN A 48 -4.57 -6.88 7.25
C ASN A 48 -4.99 -6.71 5.79
N GLN A 49 -5.44 -5.53 5.41
CA GLN A 49 -5.80 -5.22 4.03
C GLN A 49 -4.64 -4.54 3.32
N ILE A 50 -4.27 -5.07 2.17
CA ILE A 50 -3.26 -4.49 1.30
C ILE A 50 -3.95 -3.81 0.13
N GLU A 51 -3.48 -2.62 -0.21
CA GLU A 51 -3.88 -1.88 -1.39
C GLU A 51 -2.65 -1.49 -2.19
N VAL A 52 -2.69 -1.75 -3.49
CA VAL A 52 -1.61 -1.40 -4.42
C VAL A 52 -2.17 -0.53 -5.53
N GLU A 53 -1.63 0.66 -5.68
CA GLU A 53 -1.90 1.56 -6.79
C GLU A 53 -0.71 1.59 -7.73
N ILE A 54 -0.97 1.51 -9.02
CA ILE A 54 0.06 1.52 -10.06
C ILE A 54 -0.27 2.61 -11.05
N ARG A 55 0.68 3.53 -11.26
CA ARG A 55 0.59 4.59 -12.27
C ARG A 55 1.70 4.41 -13.28
N ASP A 56 1.37 4.63 -14.56
CA ASP A 56 2.39 4.65 -15.61
C ASP A 56 3.15 5.99 -15.64
N ALA A 57 4.11 6.11 -16.57
CA ALA A 57 4.93 7.31 -16.71
C ALA A 57 4.12 8.58 -17.06
N THR A 58 2.90 8.43 -17.57
CA THR A 58 1.99 9.54 -17.89
C THR A 58 1.10 9.94 -16.70
N GLY A 59 1.19 9.21 -15.59
CA GLY A 59 0.36 9.41 -14.40
C GLY A 59 -0.99 8.71 -14.46
N LYS A 60 -1.24 7.92 -15.49
CA LYS A 60 -2.49 7.17 -15.65
C LYS A 60 -2.48 5.91 -14.79
N MET A 61 -3.61 5.61 -14.15
CA MET A 61 -3.78 4.38 -13.39
C MET A 61 -3.71 3.15 -14.30
N VAL A 62 -2.90 2.18 -13.91
CA VAL A 62 -2.78 0.88 -14.59
C VAL A 62 -3.78 -0.08 -13.97
N THR A 63 -4.82 -0.44 -14.73
CA THR A 63 -5.92 -1.28 -14.24
C THR A 63 -5.97 -2.66 -14.89
N ASP A 64 -5.00 -3.00 -15.71
CA ASP A 64 -4.90 -4.26 -16.45
C ASP A 64 -3.64 -5.08 -16.10
N ALA A 65 -3.06 -4.83 -14.95
CA ALA A 65 -1.92 -5.59 -14.46
C ALA A 65 -2.36 -6.83 -13.66
N GLU A 66 -1.48 -7.81 -13.58
CA GLU A 66 -1.58 -8.90 -12.63
C GLU A 66 -0.71 -8.58 -11.43
N VAL A 67 -1.28 -8.63 -10.23
CA VAL A 67 -0.60 -8.30 -8.98
C VAL A 67 -0.69 -9.48 -8.02
N LEU A 68 0.47 -10.04 -7.68
CA LEU A 68 0.62 -11.12 -6.71
C LEU A 68 1.35 -10.60 -5.48
N ILE A 69 0.80 -10.83 -4.31
CA ILE A 69 1.42 -10.52 -3.04
C ILE A 69 1.99 -11.80 -2.44
N ASN A 70 3.29 -11.80 -2.23
CA ASN A 70 3.97 -12.87 -1.53
C ASN A 70 4.53 -12.35 -0.21
N TYR A 71 4.08 -12.89 0.89
CA TYR A 71 4.57 -12.49 2.20
C TYR A 71 5.14 -13.69 2.95
N TYR A 72 6.30 -13.47 3.54
CA TYR A 72 7.04 -14.53 4.21
C TYR A 72 7.82 -14.00 5.42
N MET A 73 8.07 -14.90 6.33
CA MET A 73 8.95 -14.64 7.45
C MET A 73 10.36 -15.11 7.10
N PRO A 74 11.40 -14.30 7.36
CA PRO A 74 12.77 -14.76 7.13
C PRO A 74 13.05 -16.08 7.86
N PRO A 75 13.87 -16.97 7.28
CA PRO A 75 14.18 -18.25 7.91
C PRO A 75 14.73 -18.07 9.33
N MET A 76 14.16 -18.81 10.26
CA MET A 76 14.63 -18.87 11.65
C MET A 76 15.02 -20.29 12.02
N PRO A 77 16.07 -20.50 12.83
CA PRO A 77 16.44 -21.84 13.29
C PRO A 77 15.28 -22.53 14.01
N ARG A 78 15.04 -23.78 13.68
CA ARG A 78 14.02 -24.66 14.29
C ARG A 78 12.56 -24.26 14.00
N MET A 79 12.33 -23.41 13.02
CA MET A 79 10.99 -23.04 12.61
C MET A 79 10.70 -23.47 11.17
N ALA A 80 9.50 -23.94 10.93
CA ALA A 80 9.04 -24.22 9.57
C ALA A 80 8.99 -22.94 8.73
N PRO A 81 9.35 -22.98 7.46
CA PRO A 81 9.21 -21.83 6.59
C PRO A 81 7.75 -21.35 6.51
N MET A 82 7.57 -20.04 6.64
CA MET A 82 6.27 -19.37 6.45
C MET A 82 6.33 -18.55 5.20
N ASN A 83 5.62 -18.99 4.17
CA ASN A 83 5.61 -18.34 2.87
C ASN A 83 4.21 -18.45 2.27
N TYR A 84 3.56 -17.32 2.09
CA TYR A 84 2.17 -17.22 1.63
C TYR A 84 2.08 -16.37 0.39
N LYS A 85 1.13 -16.71 -0.48
CA LYS A 85 0.84 -15.96 -1.70
C LYS A 85 -0.65 -15.67 -1.77
N VAL A 86 -0.99 -14.49 -2.22
CA VAL A 86 -2.36 -14.08 -2.48
C VAL A 86 -2.41 -13.20 -3.72
N ASP A 87 -3.38 -13.43 -4.59
CA ASP A 87 -3.63 -12.56 -5.73
C ASP A 87 -4.36 -11.30 -5.27
N ALA A 88 -3.83 -10.16 -5.65
CA ALA A 88 -4.51 -8.89 -5.46
C ALA A 88 -5.48 -8.67 -6.61
N LYS A 89 -6.73 -8.34 -6.28
CA LYS A 89 -7.80 -8.13 -7.25
C LYS A 89 -8.09 -6.67 -7.43
N LEU A 90 -8.34 -6.26 -8.68
CA LEU A 90 -8.73 -4.91 -9.00
C LEU A 90 -10.08 -4.58 -8.36
N ASN A 91 -10.12 -3.47 -7.63
CA ASN A 91 -11.31 -2.88 -7.05
C ASN A 91 -11.27 -1.36 -7.29
N GLY A 92 -12.08 -0.88 -8.25
CA GLY A 92 -11.94 0.48 -8.75
C GLY A 92 -10.66 0.64 -9.55
N GLU A 93 -9.73 1.47 -9.08
CA GLU A 93 -8.45 1.74 -9.72
C GLU A 93 -7.24 1.17 -8.97
N SER A 94 -7.48 0.49 -7.87
CA SER A 94 -6.44 -0.14 -7.05
C SER A 94 -6.62 -1.64 -6.92
N TYR A 95 -5.52 -2.32 -6.61
CA TYR A 95 -5.52 -3.76 -6.37
C TYR A 95 -5.56 -4.03 -4.88
N ARG A 96 -6.42 -4.94 -4.44
CA ARG A 96 -6.61 -5.24 -3.03
C ARG A 96 -6.44 -6.72 -2.73
N ALA A 97 -5.82 -6.99 -1.60
CA ALA A 97 -5.62 -8.33 -1.08
C ALA A 97 -5.74 -8.34 0.45
N LYS A 98 -6.13 -9.47 0.99
CA LYS A 98 -6.11 -9.70 2.41
C LYS A 98 -4.86 -10.50 2.78
N MET A 99 -4.07 -9.96 3.69
CA MET A 99 -2.89 -10.60 4.24
C MET A 99 -3.18 -11.07 5.67
N VAL A 100 -3.05 -12.36 5.92
CA VAL A 100 -3.26 -12.94 7.24
C VAL A 100 -1.91 -13.24 7.87
N LEU A 101 -1.56 -12.48 8.90
CA LEU A 101 -0.32 -12.66 9.65
C LEU A 101 -0.58 -13.54 10.86
N ILE A 102 0.14 -14.65 10.96
CA ILE A 102 -0.08 -15.67 11.98
C ILE A 102 0.96 -15.66 13.08
N MET A 103 1.97 -14.80 12.99
CA MET A 103 3.05 -14.73 13.94
C MET A 103 3.61 -13.33 14.07
N SER A 104 3.97 -12.92 15.28
CA SER A 104 4.70 -11.67 15.53
C SER A 104 6.13 -11.78 15.03
N GLY A 105 6.74 -10.65 14.73
CA GLY A 105 8.11 -10.54 14.26
C GLY A 105 8.26 -9.96 12.88
N PRO A 106 9.44 -10.09 12.25
CA PRO A 106 9.73 -9.50 10.95
C PRO A 106 9.10 -10.30 9.81
N TRP A 107 8.45 -9.61 8.90
CA TRP A 107 7.91 -10.17 7.67
C TRP A 107 8.39 -9.38 6.47
N ALA A 108 8.65 -10.06 5.37
CA ALA A 108 8.90 -9.45 4.08
C ALA A 108 7.68 -9.63 3.18
N ILE A 109 7.34 -8.58 2.46
CA ILE A 109 6.23 -8.58 1.52
C ILE A 109 6.79 -8.23 0.14
N ILE A 110 6.63 -9.14 -0.81
CA ILE A 110 7.02 -8.90 -2.20
C ILE A 110 5.76 -8.76 -3.03
N THR A 111 5.60 -7.59 -3.62
CA THR A 111 4.56 -7.33 -4.62
C THR A 111 5.13 -7.58 -5.99
N LYS A 112 4.56 -8.56 -6.70
CA LYS A 112 4.96 -8.93 -8.06
C LYS A 112 3.91 -8.38 -9.02
N ILE A 113 4.35 -7.52 -9.92
CA ILE A 113 3.49 -6.85 -10.90
C ILE A 113 3.87 -7.34 -12.28
N SER A 114 2.90 -7.86 -13.02
CA SER A 114 3.05 -8.24 -14.42
C SER A 114 2.15 -7.35 -15.27
N HIS A 115 2.74 -6.62 -16.19
CA HIS A 115 2.03 -5.73 -17.10
C HIS A 115 2.72 -5.68 -18.46
N GLN A 116 1.95 -5.90 -19.52
CA GLN A 116 2.45 -5.88 -20.90
C GLN A 116 3.70 -6.73 -21.12
N GLY A 117 3.69 -7.96 -20.58
CA GLY A 117 4.80 -8.90 -20.70
C GLY A 117 6.04 -8.57 -19.86
N LYS A 118 5.99 -7.51 -19.05
CA LYS A 118 7.07 -7.12 -18.15
C LYS A 118 6.72 -7.44 -16.71
N ARG A 119 7.72 -7.87 -15.94
CA ARG A 119 7.58 -8.16 -14.51
C ARG A 119 8.39 -7.18 -13.68
N HIS A 120 7.77 -6.66 -12.64
CA HIS A 120 8.40 -5.78 -11.67
C HIS A 120 8.10 -6.26 -10.27
N THR A 121 9.04 -6.07 -9.37
CA THR A 121 8.88 -6.45 -7.96
C THR A 121 9.15 -5.28 -7.05
N LEU A 122 8.37 -5.21 -5.98
CA LEU A 122 8.53 -4.26 -4.90
C LEU A 122 8.64 -5.04 -3.59
N LYS A 123 9.69 -4.79 -2.82
CA LYS A 123 9.88 -5.42 -1.50
C LYS A 123 9.63 -4.41 -0.38
N VAL A 124 8.82 -4.81 0.57
CA VAL A 124 8.52 -4.06 1.79
C VAL A 124 8.82 -4.95 2.99
N SER A 125 9.47 -4.41 3.98
CA SER A 125 9.72 -5.10 5.26
C SER A 125 8.88 -4.47 6.35
N ILE A 126 8.20 -5.30 7.13
CA ILE A 126 7.35 -4.88 8.24
C ILE A 126 7.72 -5.64 9.51
N ASP A 127 7.36 -5.08 10.64
CA ASP A 127 7.52 -5.70 11.96
C ASP A 127 6.15 -5.79 12.62
N VAL A 128 5.78 -7.01 13.01
CA VAL A 128 4.50 -7.28 13.68
C VAL A 128 4.77 -7.39 15.18
N PRO A 129 4.22 -6.48 15.98
CA PRO A 129 4.43 -6.50 17.42
C PRO A 129 3.77 -7.70 18.13
#